data_b1016fc065eb8f6532d62880adfee3fa
#
_entry.id   b1016fc065eb8f6532d62880adfee3fa
#
_cell.length_a   1.000
_cell.length_b   1.000
_cell.length_c   1.000
_cell.angle_alpha   90.00
_cell.angle_beta   90.00
_cell.angle_gamma   90.00
#
_symmetry.space_group_name_H-M   'P 1'
#
loop_
_entity.id
_entity.type
_entity.pdbx_description
1 polymer ?
#
loop_
_entity_poly.entity_id
_entity_poly.type
_entity_poly.pdbx_seq_one_letter_code
_entity_poly.pdbx_strand_id
1 'polypeptide(L)'
;MDSQVEAYLSLDDPPKSDHLWRYTSWQRAHPTGDSGSIPSDVSIPSLKLRDINGEDVEGVTLDFGQKLPIPFDGSPTSDAFMKAITHGKAILMTIPDNWNSDVPLVLEITTGKGIEAAHIHIKTGRHSEVTILTRIEGDCAWLGLLRTAETGVGSTLHDVVVNKIRHGSLLRVDSFKAGRDSTITAGTVSAGSKQTKADIRYMLDSTGANLKVLGSLLAAERMHLDHHIEIRHVAPNTYSRLNWHTACSGRSTSVGTGMLKIDKGAKLADAGQLFHNLLLSEKAKANSIPELEVEENDVVGCGHGTANGPVDESQRFYL
;
A
#
# COMPACT_ATOMS: atom_id res chain seq x y z
N MET A 1 -16.36 26.33 0.61
CA MET A 1 -15.35 25.33 1.05
C MET A 1 -15.29 24.26 -0.04
N ASP A 2 -14.17 23.61 -0.27
CA ASP A 2 -14.10 22.50 -1.25
C ASP A 2 -15.00 21.36 -0.76
N SER A 3 -15.86 20.79 -1.62
CA SER A 3 -16.79 19.71 -1.26
C SER A 3 -16.09 18.47 -0.70
N GLN A 4 -14.84 18.23 -1.06
CA GLN A 4 -14.03 17.13 -0.51
C GLN A 4 -13.60 17.41 0.92
N VAL A 5 -13.29 18.67 1.25
CA VAL A 5 -12.97 19.12 2.61
C VAL A 5 -14.20 19.00 3.51
N GLU A 6 -15.37 19.45 3.03
CA GLU A 6 -16.62 19.32 3.79
C GLU A 6 -16.99 17.86 4.04
N ALA A 7 -16.81 17.00 3.04
CA ALA A 7 -17.05 15.56 3.16
C ALA A 7 -16.17 14.93 4.25
N TYR A 8 -14.87 15.28 4.31
CA TYR A 8 -13.99 14.79 5.36
C TYR A 8 -14.37 15.32 6.73
N LEU A 9 -14.58 16.64 6.87
CA LEU A 9 -14.89 17.27 8.16
C LEU A 9 -16.25 16.87 8.74
N SER A 10 -17.13 16.24 7.96
CA SER A 10 -18.40 15.69 8.41
C SER A 10 -18.30 14.27 8.99
N LEU A 11 -17.14 13.63 8.90
CA LEU A 11 -16.92 12.28 9.41
C LEU A 11 -16.53 12.29 10.88
N ASP A 12 -17.05 11.33 11.62
CA ASP A 12 -16.59 11.04 12.98
C ASP A 12 -15.23 10.32 12.94
N ASP A 13 -14.48 10.42 14.02
CA ASP A 13 -13.26 9.63 14.21
C ASP A 13 -13.60 8.13 14.19
N PRO A 14 -12.82 7.33 13.47
CA PRO A 14 -13.05 5.88 13.44
C PRO A 14 -12.86 5.29 14.84
N PRO A 15 -13.79 4.41 15.28
CA PRO A 15 -13.70 3.81 16.60
C PRO A 15 -12.51 2.86 16.69
N LYS A 16 -11.96 2.67 17.90
CA LYS A 16 -10.90 1.69 18.17
C LYS A 16 -11.31 0.23 17.93
N SER A 17 -12.60 -0.04 17.78
CA SER A 17 -13.12 -1.35 17.36
C SER A 17 -12.89 -1.63 15.89
N ASP A 18 -12.68 -0.62 15.07
CA ASP A 18 -12.27 -0.77 13.68
C ASP A 18 -10.83 -1.32 13.66
N HIS A 19 -10.64 -2.47 13.03
CA HIS A 19 -9.36 -3.17 12.96
C HIS A 19 -8.28 -2.34 12.29
N LEU A 20 -8.62 -1.54 11.28
CA LEU A 20 -7.70 -0.64 10.62
C LEU A 20 -7.09 0.39 11.58
N TRP A 21 -7.88 0.90 12.55
CA TRP A 21 -7.46 1.98 13.45
C TRP A 21 -7.16 1.53 14.88
N ARG A 22 -7.22 0.24 15.14
CA ARG A 22 -7.06 -0.33 16.49
C ARG A 22 -5.67 -0.10 17.08
N TYR A 23 -4.61 -0.23 16.28
CA TYR A 23 -3.21 -0.14 16.73
C TYR A 23 -2.58 1.22 16.46
N THR A 24 -3.13 1.95 15.51
CA THR A 24 -2.75 3.33 15.20
C THR A 24 -4.02 4.14 15.03
N SER A 25 -4.40 4.93 16.04
CA SER A 25 -5.60 5.78 15.94
C SER A 25 -5.46 6.78 14.79
N TRP A 26 -6.59 7.24 14.26
CA TRP A 26 -6.59 8.26 13.20
C TRP A 26 -5.88 9.54 13.64
N GLN A 27 -6.14 10.02 14.84
CA GLN A 27 -5.43 11.18 15.42
C GLN A 27 -3.91 11.03 15.40
N ARG A 28 -3.40 9.81 15.64
CA ARG A 28 -1.96 9.54 15.58
C ARG A 28 -1.44 9.49 14.14
N ALA A 29 -2.23 9.03 13.19
CA ALA A 29 -1.87 8.98 11.77
C ALA A 29 -2.00 10.34 11.08
N HIS A 30 -2.88 11.22 11.61
CA HIS A 30 -3.15 12.54 11.06
C HIS A 30 -1.94 13.48 11.23
N PRO A 31 -1.61 14.32 10.24
CA PRO A 31 -0.40 15.16 10.27
C PRO A 31 -0.35 16.20 11.41
N THR A 32 -1.50 16.70 11.85
CA THR A 32 -1.60 17.68 12.94
C THR A 32 -1.94 17.06 14.28
N GLY A 33 -2.38 15.79 14.31
CA GLY A 33 -2.96 15.15 15.48
C GLY A 33 -4.38 15.61 15.83
N ASP A 34 -4.95 16.51 15.03
CA ASP A 34 -6.32 17.01 15.16
C ASP A 34 -7.14 16.56 13.95
N SER A 35 -7.93 15.50 14.15
CA SER A 35 -8.77 14.88 13.11
C SER A 35 -9.89 15.78 12.58
N GLY A 36 -10.29 16.79 13.35
CA GLY A 36 -11.29 17.79 12.94
C GLY A 36 -10.73 18.93 12.07
N SER A 37 -9.49 18.81 11.60
CA SER A 37 -8.83 19.84 10.80
C SER A 37 -8.25 19.34 9.49
N ILE A 38 -8.05 20.26 8.54
CA ILE A 38 -7.24 20.06 7.33
C ILE A 38 -6.00 20.96 7.45
N PRO A 39 -4.78 20.42 7.24
CA PRO A 39 -3.58 21.26 7.20
C PRO A 39 -3.70 22.32 6.11
N SER A 40 -3.41 23.58 6.46
CA SER A 40 -3.49 24.71 5.53
C SER A 40 -2.34 24.73 4.50
N ASP A 41 -1.23 24.10 4.83
CA ASP A 41 0.00 24.14 4.03
C ASP A 41 0.47 22.71 3.72
N VAL A 42 -0.09 22.14 2.66
CA VAL A 42 0.26 20.82 2.15
C VAL A 42 0.92 20.98 0.79
N SER A 43 2.22 20.73 0.73
CA SER A 43 2.98 20.75 -0.52
C SER A 43 2.98 19.37 -1.22
N ILE A 44 3.35 19.38 -2.50
CA ILE A 44 3.57 18.14 -3.26
C ILE A 44 5.07 17.83 -3.18
N PRO A 45 5.48 16.60 -2.85
CA PRO A 45 6.88 16.21 -2.90
C PRO A 45 7.42 16.28 -4.33
N SER A 46 8.73 16.36 -4.49
CA SER A 46 9.35 16.29 -5.82
C SER A 46 9.18 14.87 -6.39
N LEU A 47 8.70 14.77 -7.62
CA LEU A 47 8.52 13.50 -8.33
C LEU A 47 9.34 13.52 -9.63
N LYS A 48 10.06 12.41 -9.87
CA LYS A 48 10.81 12.18 -11.11
C LYS A 48 10.61 10.75 -11.56
N LEU A 49 10.36 10.57 -12.86
CA LEU A 49 10.31 9.25 -13.50
C LEU A 49 11.53 9.09 -14.39
N ARG A 50 12.27 8.00 -14.18
CA ARG A 50 13.43 7.58 -14.97
C ARG A 50 13.40 6.07 -15.11
N ASP A 51 14.20 5.53 -16.00
CA ASP A 51 14.54 4.13 -15.91
C ASP A 51 15.56 3.86 -14.78
N ILE A 52 15.88 2.61 -14.51
CA ILE A 52 16.84 2.25 -13.44
C ILE A 52 18.28 2.72 -13.74
N ASN A 53 18.59 3.03 -15.00
CA ASN A 53 19.90 3.54 -15.43
C ASN A 53 19.95 5.09 -15.34
N GLY A 54 18.81 5.73 -15.02
CA GLY A 54 18.69 7.18 -14.92
C GLY A 54 18.31 7.88 -16.22
N GLU A 55 17.97 7.15 -17.26
CA GLU A 55 17.58 7.66 -18.56
C GLU A 55 16.09 8.06 -18.61
N ASP A 56 15.74 8.91 -19.56
CA ASP A 56 14.35 9.28 -19.82
C ASP A 56 13.54 8.10 -20.33
N VAL A 57 12.29 7.99 -19.90
CA VAL A 57 11.39 6.89 -20.28
C VAL A 57 10.53 7.31 -21.46
N GLU A 58 10.61 6.59 -22.56
CA GLU A 58 9.76 6.83 -23.73
C GLU A 58 8.43 6.06 -23.62
N GLY A 59 7.36 6.68 -24.11
CA GLY A 59 6.03 6.08 -24.22
C GLY A 59 5.20 6.08 -22.92
N VAL A 60 5.78 6.28 -21.75
CA VAL A 60 5.06 6.44 -20.48
C VAL A 60 4.88 7.93 -20.20
N THR A 61 3.65 8.33 -19.85
CA THR A 61 3.36 9.75 -19.55
C THR A 61 3.07 9.97 -18.07
N LEU A 62 3.41 11.16 -17.57
CA LEU A 62 3.01 11.69 -16.27
C LEU A 62 2.22 12.99 -16.48
N ASP A 63 0.91 12.92 -16.26
CA ASP A 63 0.01 14.07 -16.39
C ASP A 63 -0.35 14.61 -15.00
N PHE A 64 0.04 15.84 -14.72
CA PHE A 64 -0.15 16.48 -13.41
C PHE A 64 -1.48 17.24 -13.33
N GLY A 65 -1.95 17.49 -12.10
CA GLY A 65 -3.13 18.32 -11.84
C GLY A 65 -4.46 17.65 -12.14
N GLN A 66 -4.50 16.32 -12.12
CA GLN A 66 -5.69 15.54 -12.44
C GLN A 66 -6.68 15.47 -11.26
N LYS A 67 -7.96 15.26 -11.58
CA LYS A 67 -9.04 14.94 -10.63
C LYS A 67 -9.45 13.49 -10.85
N LEU A 68 -8.87 12.59 -10.06
CA LEU A 68 -9.06 11.16 -10.26
C LEU A 68 -9.86 10.54 -9.11
N PRO A 69 -10.74 9.55 -9.39
CA PRO A 69 -11.45 8.80 -8.37
C PRO A 69 -10.51 7.81 -7.66
N ILE A 70 -10.91 7.36 -6.51
CA ILE A 70 -10.36 6.13 -5.92
C ILE A 70 -11.15 4.96 -6.51
N PRO A 71 -10.48 3.90 -7.05
CA PRO A 71 -11.15 2.81 -7.77
C PRO A 71 -12.18 2.03 -6.95
N PHE A 72 -12.02 1.92 -5.63
CA PHE A 72 -12.98 1.32 -4.72
C PHE A 72 -12.86 1.90 -3.31
N ASP A 73 -13.91 1.70 -2.51
CA ASP A 73 -13.98 2.27 -1.17
C ASP A 73 -13.12 1.48 -0.17
N GLY A 74 -12.44 2.20 0.70
CA GLY A 74 -11.72 1.68 1.85
C GLY A 74 -12.19 2.35 3.14
N SER A 75 -11.26 2.76 3.99
CA SER A 75 -11.62 3.53 5.17
C SER A 75 -12.20 4.89 4.79
N PRO A 76 -13.45 5.19 5.15
CA PRO A 76 -14.06 6.48 4.82
C PRO A 76 -13.19 7.66 5.26
N THR A 77 -12.57 7.56 6.42
CA THR A 77 -11.79 8.63 7.03
C THR A 77 -10.50 8.92 6.27
N SER A 78 -9.63 7.91 6.07
CA SER A 78 -8.36 8.12 5.34
C SER A 78 -8.59 8.46 3.88
N ASP A 79 -9.60 7.84 3.25
CA ASP A 79 -9.92 8.10 1.85
C ASP A 79 -10.43 9.53 1.65
N ALA A 80 -11.38 9.99 2.49
CA ALA A 80 -11.89 11.35 2.42
C ALA A 80 -10.80 12.40 2.71
N PHE A 81 -9.95 12.14 3.73
CA PHE A 81 -8.82 13.00 4.05
C PHE A 81 -7.84 13.12 2.87
N MET A 82 -7.40 11.98 2.33
CA MET A 82 -6.46 11.97 1.22
C MET A 82 -7.05 12.62 -0.05
N LYS A 83 -8.35 12.38 -0.33
CA LYS A 83 -9.06 13.09 -1.40
C LYS A 83 -9.06 14.61 -1.18
N ALA A 84 -9.33 15.07 0.04
CA ALA A 84 -9.40 16.51 0.34
C ALA A 84 -8.04 17.20 0.15
N ILE A 85 -6.95 16.63 0.64
CA ILE A 85 -5.62 17.28 0.58
C ILE A 85 -4.92 17.11 -0.77
N THR A 86 -5.34 16.15 -1.61
CA THR A 86 -4.77 15.91 -2.94
C THR A 86 -5.69 16.30 -4.08
N HIS A 87 -6.85 16.88 -3.81
CA HIS A 87 -7.83 17.28 -4.84
C HIS A 87 -7.21 18.17 -5.92
N GLY A 88 -7.36 17.76 -7.17
CA GLY A 88 -6.83 18.50 -8.32
C GLY A 88 -5.30 18.50 -8.41
N LYS A 89 -4.62 17.67 -7.61
CA LYS A 89 -3.16 17.56 -7.61
C LYS A 89 -2.69 16.14 -7.99
N ALA A 90 -3.62 15.26 -8.38
CA ALA A 90 -3.28 13.89 -8.75
C ALA A 90 -2.38 13.84 -9.99
N ILE A 91 -1.56 12.82 -10.04
CA ILE A 91 -0.63 12.55 -11.13
C ILE A 91 -1.06 11.25 -11.78
N LEU A 92 -1.41 11.30 -13.05
CA LEU A 92 -1.76 10.14 -13.86
C LEU A 92 -0.50 9.63 -14.57
N MET A 93 -0.09 8.43 -14.22
CA MET A 93 0.93 7.67 -14.95
C MET A 93 0.22 6.72 -15.92
N THR A 94 0.43 6.91 -17.21
CA THR A 94 -0.16 6.06 -18.24
C THR A 94 0.89 5.23 -18.95
N ILE A 95 0.70 3.93 -18.92
CA ILE A 95 1.47 2.93 -19.68
C ILE A 95 0.59 2.51 -20.87
N PRO A 96 1.05 2.65 -22.13
CA PRO A 96 0.23 2.35 -23.30
C PRO A 96 -0.09 0.87 -23.49
N ASP A 97 -1.04 0.58 -24.39
CA ASP A 97 -1.31 -0.80 -24.84
C ASP A 97 -0.04 -1.42 -25.47
N ASN A 98 0.23 -2.69 -25.17
CA ASN A 98 1.36 -3.46 -25.66
C ASN A 98 2.75 -2.85 -25.34
N TRP A 99 2.82 -1.88 -24.42
CA TRP A 99 4.09 -1.36 -23.97
C TRP A 99 4.82 -2.41 -23.13
N ASN A 100 6.09 -2.60 -23.43
CA ASN A 100 6.95 -3.54 -22.73
C ASN A 100 8.34 -2.95 -22.57
N SER A 101 8.93 -3.09 -21.42
CA SER A 101 10.32 -2.74 -21.17
C SER A 101 10.96 -3.73 -20.23
N ASP A 102 12.11 -4.26 -20.63
CA ASP A 102 12.96 -5.11 -19.78
C ASP A 102 13.66 -4.31 -18.67
N VAL A 103 13.60 -2.97 -18.76
CA VAL A 103 14.26 -2.07 -17.81
C VAL A 103 13.23 -1.51 -16.84
N PRO A 104 13.39 -1.72 -15.53
CA PRO A 104 12.48 -1.17 -14.52
C PRO A 104 12.43 0.36 -14.55
N LEU A 105 11.24 0.91 -14.37
CA LEU A 105 11.00 2.34 -14.15
C LEU A 105 11.21 2.68 -12.68
N VAL A 106 11.83 3.82 -12.41
CA VAL A 106 12.02 4.34 -11.06
C VAL A 106 11.23 5.63 -10.91
N LEU A 107 10.19 5.60 -10.08
CA LEU A 107 9.48 6.79 -9.64
C LEU A 107 10.11 7.28 -8.33
N GLU A 108 10.91 8.32 -8.40
CA GLU A 108 11.53 8.94 -7.25
C GLU A 108 10.58 9.95 -6.61
N ILE A 109 10.29 9.78 -5.32
CA ILE A 109 9.54 10.71 -4.48
C ILE A 109 10.50 11.26 -3.44
N THR A 110 10.90 12.51 -3.60
CA THR A 110 11.79 13.19 -2.66
C THR A 110 11.01 14.19 -1.82
N THR A 111 10.97 13.97 -0.50
CA THR A 111 10.26 14.83 0.44
C THR A 111 11.14 15.97 0.94
N GLY A 112 10.52 17.14 1.20
CA GLY A 112 11.11 18.24 1.94
C GLY A 112 11.00 18.05 3.46
N LYS A 113 10.75 19.15 4.21
CA LYS A 113 10.69 19.12 5.69
C LYS A 113 9.28 19.25 6.28
N GLY A 114 8.30 19.60 5.45
CA GLY A 114 6.93 19.94 5.88
C GLY A 114 5.96 18.78 5.89
N ILE A 115 4.69 19.13 5.81
CA ILE A 115 3.58 18.23 5.53
C ILE A 115 3.43 18.17 4.02
N GLU A 116 3.53 16.98 3.45
CA GLU A 116 3.46 16.78 2.00
C GLU A 116 2.45 15.69 1.67
N ALA A 117 1.84 15.80 0.48
CA ALA A 117 0.93 14.77 0.00
C ALA A 117 0.98 14.65 -1.52
N ALA A 118 0.82 13.42 -2.00
CA ALA A 118 0.71 13.12 -3.42
C ALA A 118 -0.37 12.05 -3.66
N HIS A 119 -1.08 12.18 -4.78
CA HIS A 119 -1.93 11.12 -5.33
C HIS A 119 -1.33 10.69 -6.67
N ILE A 120 -0.97 9.42 -6.79
CA ILE A 120 -0.42 8.84 -8.00
C ILE A 120 -1.38 7.77 -8.49
N HIS A 121 -1.91 7.94 -9.69
CA HIS A 121 -2.76 6.94 -10.35
C HIS A 121 -2.00 6.27 -11.48
N ILE A 122 -1.91 4.94 -11.43
CA ILE A 122 -1.22 4.13 -12.43
C ILE A 122 -2.28 3.46 -13.29
N LYS A 123 -2.21 3.70 -14.59
CA LYS A 123 -3.08 3.05 -15.57
C LYS A 123 -2.23 2.28 -16.55
N THR A 124 -2.33 0.94 -16.54
CA THR A 124 -1.64 0.13 -17.55
C THR A 124 -2.56 -0.18 -18.71
N GLY A 125 -2.02 -0.13 -19.92
CA GLY A 125 -2.71 -0.54 -21.15
C GLY A 125 -2.87 -2.06 -21.24
N ARG A 126 -3.60 -2.50 -22.25
CA ARG A 126 -3.81 -3.93 -22.54
C ARG A 126 -2.49 -4.59 -22.98
N HIS A 127 -2.22 -5.80 -22.47
CA HIS A 127 -1.04 -6.58 -22.82
C HIS A 127 0.29 -5.83 -22.62
N SER A 128 0.31 -4.84 -21.73
CA SER A 128 1.54 -4.16 -21.35
C SER A 128 2.23 -4.92 -20.22
N GLU A 129 3.56 -4.79 -20.15
CA GLU A 129 4.36 -5.33 -19.06
C GLU A 129 5.27 -4.23 -18.52
N VAL A 130 5.17 -3.93 -17.23
CA VAL A 130 5.91 -2.85 -16.60
C VAL A 130 6.35 -3.22 -15.19
N THR A 131 7.60 -2.89 -14.87
CA THR A 131 8.13 -2.88 -13.50
C THR A 131 8.30 -1.45 -13.04
N ILE A 132 7.66 -1.08 -11.93
CA ILE A 132 7.74 0.26 -11.33
C ILE A 132 8.35 0.13 -9.92
N LEU A 133 9.48 0.78 -9.70
CA LEU A 133 10.09 0.97 -8.39
C LEU A 133 9.78 2.37 -7.88
N THR A 134 8.82 2.51 -6.96
CA THR A 134 8.57 3.77 -6.27
C THR A 134 9.52 3.91 -5.09
N ARG A 135 10.47 4.85 -5.17
CA ARG A 135 11.47 5.11 -4.14
C ARG A 135 11.14 6.40 -3.40
N ILE A 136 10.87 6.28 -2.10
CA ILE A 136 10.49 7.40 -1.23
C ILE A 136 11.68 7.72 -0.33
N GLU A 137 12.20 8.94 -0.46
CA GLU A 137 13.37 9.41 0.29
C GLU A 137 13.13 10.83 0.83
N GLY A 138 13.92 11.22 1.82
CA GLY A 138 13.90 12.58 2.37
C GLY A 138 13.69 12.61 3.88
N ASP A 139 13.24 13.75 4.38
CA ASP A 139 13.14 14.05 5.81
C ASP A 139 11.93 14.96 6.08
N CYS A 140 10.72 14.47 5.87
CA CYS A 140 9.48 15.23 6.08
C CYS A 140 8.98 15.11 7.51
N ALA A 141 8.15 16.06 7.93
CA ALA A 141 7.35 15.88 9.15
C ALA A 141 6.29 14.79 8.94
N TRP A 142 5.64 14.82 7.79
CA TRP A 142 4.60 13.86 7.42
C TRP A 142 4.45 13.77 5.90
N LEU A 143 4.29 12.57 5.39
CA LEU A 143 3.94 12.30 3.99
C LEU A 143 2.63 11.53 3.92
N GLY A 144 1.64 12.07 3.19
CA GLY A 144 0.47 11.35 2.72
C GLY A 144 0.69 10.86 1.30
N LEU A 145 0.65 9.56 1.09
CA LEU A 145 0.79 8.96 -0.23
C LEU A 145 -0.47 8.17 -0.58
N LEU A 146 -1.29 8.70 -1.47
CA LEU A 146 -2.42 8.01 -2.08
C LEU A 146 -1.96 7.41 -3.40
N ARG A 147 -2.10 6.10 -3.55
CA ARG A 147 -1.77 5.38 -4.77
C ARG A 147 -2.99 4.61 -5.24
N THR A 148 -3.35 4.82 -6.48
CA THR A 148 -4.46 4.10 -7.10
C THR A 148 -3.99 3.47 -8.40
N ALA A 149 -4.56 2.33 -8.79
CA ALA A 149 -4.20 1.71 -10.05
C ALA A 149 -5.37 0.94 -10.66
N GLU A 150 -5.38 0.94 -12.00
CA GLU A 150 -6.23 0.08 -12.82
C GLU A 150 -5.35 -0.63 -13.86
N THR A 151 -5.39 -1.96 -13.88
CA THR A 151 -4.61 -2.72 -14.85
C THR A 151 -5.45 -3.11 -16.07
N GLY A 152 -4.85 -2.99 -17.26
CA GLY A 152 -5.46 -3.40 -18.51
C GLY A 152 -5.61 -4.91 -18.64
N VAL A 153 -6.43 -5.35 -19.59
CA VAL A 153 -6.62 -6.78 -19.90
C VAL A 153 -5.29 -7.43 -20.29
N GLY A 154 -4.94 -8.55 -19.65
CA GLY A 154 -3.74 -9.31 -19.95
C GLY A 154 -2.43 -8.55 -19.63
N SER A 155 -2.48 -7.47 -18.85
CA SER A 155 -1.27 -6.72 -18.50
C SER A 155 -0.55 -7.32 -17.29
N THR A 156 0.75 -7.06 -17.20
CA THR A 156 1.60 -7.41 -16.06
C THR A 156 2.15 -6.14 -15.41
N LEU A 157 1.87 -5.96 -14.13
CA LEU A 157 2.39 -4.87 -13.32
C LEU A 157 3.23 -5.43 -12.17
N HIS A 158 4.53 -5.16 -12.17
CA HIS A 158 5.39 -5.33 -11.01
C HIS A 158 5.55 -3.98 -10.33
N ASP A 159 4.99 -3.84 -9.12
CA ASP A 159 4.96 -2.58 -8.37
C ASP A 159 5.67 -2.73 -7.04
N VAL A 160 6.80 -2.07 -6.86
CA VAL A 160 7.59 -2.13 -5.63
C VAL A 160 7.70 -0.75 -5.01
N VAL A 161 7.32 -0.63 -3.75
CA VAL A 161 7.48 0.61 -2.96
C VAL A 161 8.59 0.45 -1.94
N VAL A 162 9.58 1.31 -2.01
CA VAL A 162 10.70 1.36 -1.07
C VAL A 162 10.62 2.63 -0.24
N ASN A 163 10.35 2.48 1.06
CA ASN A 163 10.30 3.60 2.00
C ASN A 163 11.64 3.77 2.74
N LYS A 164 12.31 4.90 2.49
CA LYS A 164 13.56 5.33 3.12
C LYS A 164 13.47 6.72 3.76
N ILE A 165 12.28 7.17 4.14
CA ILE A 165 12.12 8.43 4.89
C ILE A 165 12.92 8.33 6.19
N ARG A 166 13.82 9.29 6.44
CA ARG A 166 14.71 9.23 7.63
C ARG A 166 13.99 9.51 8.93
N HIS A 167 13.09 10.50 8.92
CA HIS A 167 12.30 10.91 10.09
C HIS A 167 10.87 11.19 9.65
N GLY A 168 9.97 11.38 10.62
CA GLY A 168 8.57 11.72 10.36
C GLY A 168 7.67 10.52 10.17
N SER A 169 6.49 10.80 9.66
CA SER A 169 5.41 9.82 9.52
C SER A 169 5.00 9.64 8.06
N LEU A 170 4.61 8.42 7.73
CA LEU A 170 4.02 8.06 6.45
C LEU A 170 2.58 7.56 6.66
N LEU A 171 1.62 8.20 6.02
CA LEU A 171 0.30 7.63 5.75
C LEU A 171 0.26 7.18 4.29
N ARG A 172 0.16 5.88 4.05
CA ARG A 172 0.03 5.31 2.70
C ARG A 172 -1.33 4.68 2.54
N VAL A 173 -2.04 5.07 1.49
CA VAL A 173 -3.33 4.49 1.10
C VAL A 173 -3.20 4.03 -0.33
N ASP A 174 -3.29 2.72 -0.55
CA ASP A 174 -3.27 2.12 -1.89
C ASP A 174 -4.64 1.52 -2.20
N SER A 175 -5.10 1.67 -3.45
CA SER A 175 -6.35 1.10 -3.94
C SER A 175 -6.16 0.67 -5.40
N PHE A 176 -5.91 -0.63 -5.61
CA PHE A 176 -5.55 -1.22 -6.89
C PHE A 176 -6.64 -2.16 -7.38
N LYS A 177 -7.05 -1.97 -8.63
CA LYS A 177 -8.05 -2.77 -9.32
C LYS A 177 -7.41 -3.60 -10.43
N ALA A 178 -7.55 -4.92 -10.33
CA ALA A 178 -6.97 -5.84 -11.29
C ALA A 178 -7.94 -6.13 -12.44
N GLY A 179 -7.50 -5.87 -13.66
CA GLY A 179 -8.25 -6.17 -14.88
C GLY A 179 -8.27 -7.66 -15.22
N ARG A 180 -9.06 -8.02 -16.24
CA ARG A 180 -9.19 -9.41 -16.70
C ARG A 180 -7.84 -9.98 -17.16
N ASP A 181 -7.53 -11.19 -16.68
CA ASP A 181 -6.31 -11.92 -17.01
C ASP A 181 -5.02 -11.12 -16.71
N SER A 182 -5.10 -10.08 -15.86
CA SER A 182 -3.94 -9.30 -15.48
C SER A 182 -3.19 -9.93 -14.31
N THR A 183 -1.89 -9.65 -14.25
CA THR A 183 -1.02 -10.06 -13.15
C THR A 183 -0.47 -8.83 -12.43
N ILE A 184 -0.65 -8.77 -11.12
CA ILE A 184 -0.02 -7.77 -10.25
C ILE A 184 0.94 -8.49 -9.30
N THR A 185 2.21 -8.08 -9.30
CA THR A 185 3.17 -8.46 -8.26
C THR A 185 3.55 -7.18 -7.50
N ALA A 186 3.03 -7.05 -6.28
CA ALA A 186 3.26 -5.88 -5.47
C ALA A 186 4.25 -6.16 -4.35
N GLY A 187 5.21 -5.27 -4.16
CA GLY A 187 6.24 -5.35 -3.14
C GLY A 187 6.26 -4.12 -2.23
N THR A 188 6.46 -4.30 -0.93
CA THR A 188 6.74 -3.23 0.02
C THR A 188 8.03 -3.53 0.75
N VAL A 189 9.01 -2.64 0.62
CA VAL A 189 10.25 -2.65 1.38
C VAL A 189 10.27 -1.40 2.25
N SER A 190 10.36 -1.55 3.56
CA SER A 190 10.36 -0.41 4.47
C SER A 190 11.43 -0.56 5.56
N ALA A 191 12.34 0.40 5.60
CA ALA A 191 13.31 0.58 6.68
C ALA A 191 13.36 2.06 7.11
N GLY A 192 12.34 2.82 6.71
CA GLY A 192 12.20 4.25 6.96
C GLY A 192 10.93 4.59 7.74
N SER A 193 10.79 5.89 8.02
CA SER A 193 9.74 6.53 8.81
C SER A 193 9.75 6.13 10.28
N LYS A 194 9.61 7.09 11.15
CA LYS A 194 9.44 6.85 12.59
C LYS A 194 8.11 6.17 12.88
N GLN A 195 7.11 6.52 12.10
CA GLN A 195 5.77 5.94 12.11
C GLN A 195 5.27 5.74 10.70
N THR A 196 4.75 4.55 10.40
CA THR A 196 4.02 4.25 9.16
C THR A 196 2.64 3.73 9.51
N LYS A 197 1.61 4.29 8.89
CA LYS A 197 0.29 3.70 8.76
C LYS A 197 0.02 3.47 7.29
N ALA A 198 -0.17 2.21 6.89
CA ALA A 198 -0.48 1.82 5.53
C ALA A 198 -1.80 1.05 5.47
N ASP A 199 -2.67 1.44 4.54
CA ASP A 199 -3.90 0.76 4.15
C ASP A 199 -3.78 0.41 2.67
N ILE A 200 -3.52 -0.86 2.37
CA ILE A 200 -3.15 -1.35 1.04
C ILE A 200 -4.24 -2.30 0.56
N ARG A 201 -4.97 -1.93 -0.48
CA ARG A 201 -6.16 -2.63 -0.94
C ARG A 201 -6.04 -3.09 -2.39
N TYR A 202 -6.41 -4.34 -2.64
CA TYR A 202 -6.46 -4.94 -3.97
C TYR A 202 -7.84 -5.53 -4.23
N MET A 203 -8.45 -5.15 -5.33
CA MET A 203 -9.72 -5.71 -5.81
C MET A 203 -9.50 -6.54 -7.07
N LEU A 204 -9.85 -7.81 -7.01
CA LEU A 204 -9.81 -8.77 -8.10
C LEU A 204 -11.23 -8.93 -8.65
N ASP A 205 -11.72 -7.92 -9.38
CA ASP A 205 -13.11 -7.85 -9.87
C ASP A 205 -13.30 -8.39 -11.29
N SER A 206 -12.24 -8.92 -11.87
CA SER A 206 -12.23 -9.45 -13.22
C SER A 206 -11.65 -10.87 -13.25
N THR A 207 -12.28 -11.74 -14.07
CA THR A 207 -11.87 -13.14 -14.20
C THR A 207 -10.40 -13.28 -14.62
N GLY A 208 -9.71 -14.26 -14.02
CA GLY A 208 -8.32 -14.57 -14.32
C GLY A 208 -7.29 -13.62 -13.71
N ALA A 209 -7.73 -12.66 -12.90
CA ALA A 209 -6.81 -11.75 -12.22
C ALA A 209 -5.92 -12.50 -11.22
N ASN A 210 -4.63 -12.21 -11.26
CA ASN A 210 -3.59 -12.85 -10.44
C ASN A 210 -2.84 -11.81 -9.63
N LEU A 211 -2.71 -12.03 -8.31
CA LEU A 211 -2.07 -11.11 -7.38
C LEU A 211 -1.04 -11.81 -6.51
N LYS A 212 0.16 -11.24 -6.42
CA LYS A 212 1.15 -11.59 -5.40
C LYS A 212 1.53 -10.33 -4.63
N VAL A 213 1.44 -10.38 -3.31
CA VAL A 213 1.83 -9.27 -2.43
C VAL A 213 2.95 -9.71 -1.52
N LEU A 214 4.04 -8.95 -1.50
CA LEU A 214 5.24 -9.25 -0.74
C LEU A 214 5.56 -8.07 0.18
N GLY A 215 5.85 -8.34 1.45
CA GLY A 215 6.34 -7.36 2.41
C GLY A 215 7.70 -7.76 2.97
N SER A 216 8.65 -6.83 3.01
CA SER A 216 9.93 -6.97 3.69
C SER A 216 10.22 -5.70 4.51
N LEU A 217 10.05 -5.80 5.82
CA LEU A 217 10.08 -4.66 6.72
C LEU A 217 11.17 -4.80 7.78
N LEU A 218 11.84 -3.71 8.05
CA LEU A 218 12.75 -3.59 9.18
C LEU A 218 12.24 -2.49 10.12
N ALA A 219 11.77 -2.88 11.28
CA ALA A 219 11.42 -1.97 12.36
C ALA A 219 12.55 -1.92 13.39
N ALA A 220 13.14 -0.75 13.58
CA ALA A 220 14.26 -0.56 14.48
C ALA A 220 13.95 0.50 15.54
N GLU A 221 14.76 0.58 16.59
CA GLU A 221 14.70 1.58 17.65
C GLU A 221 13.30 1.70 18.31
N ARG A 222 12.55 2.74 17.97
CA ARG A 222 11.18 3.00 18.43
C ARG A 222 10.18 3.17 17.29
N MET A 223 10.53 2.66 16.10
CA MET A 223 9.64 2.71 14.95
C MET A 223 8.32 2.00 15.24
N HIS A 224 7.26 2.53 14.68
CA HIS A 224 5.93 1.93 14.70
C HIS A 224 5.45 1.75 13.26
N LEU A 225 5.43 0.51 12.79
CA LEU A 225 5.01 0.15 11.43
C LEU A 225 3.68 -0.60 11.51
N ASP A 226 2.62 -0.02 10.98
CA ASP A 226 1.27 -0.59 10.96
C ASP A 226 0.78 -0.68 9.52
N HIS A 227 0.68 -1.91 9.01
CA HIS A 227 0.26 -2.21 7.64
C HIS A 227 -0.99 -3.07 7.68
N HIS A 228 -2.03 -2.58 7.05
CA HIS A 228 -3.26 -3.33 6.75
C HIS A 228 -3.26 -3.65 5.26
N ILE A 229 -3.47 -4.92 4.92
CA ILE A 229 -3.52 -5.39 3.54
C ILE A 229 -4.86 -6.09 3.32
N GLU A 230 -5.71 -5.51 2.49
CA GLU A 230 -6.98 -6.09 2.08
C GLU A 230 -6.88 -6.64 0.66
N ILE A 231 -7.31 -7.88 0.48
CA ILE A 231 -7.42 -8.53 -0.83
C ILE A 231 -8.84 -9.04 -0.97
N ARG A 232 -9.57 -8.49 -1.94
CA ARG A 232 -10.96 -8.85 -2.20
C ARG A 232 -11.10 -9.55 -3.55
N HIS A 233 -11.55 -10.80 -3.51
CA HIS A 233 -11.92 -11.58 -4.68
C HIS A 233 -13.40 -11.37 -4.98
N VAL A 234 -13.71 -10.74 -6.11
CA VAL A 234 -15.07 -10.42 -6.56
C VAL A 234 -15.47 -11.26 -7.76
N ALA A 235 -14.52 -11.54 -8.66
CA ALA A 235 -14.73 -12.32 -9.86
C ALA A 235 -14.24 -13.78 -9.72
N PRO A 236 -14.77 -14.71 -10.55
CA PRO A 236 -14.32 -16.10 -10.52
C PRO A 236 -12.91 -16.29 -11.11
N ASN A 237 -12.29 -17.45 -10.78
CA ASN A 237 -10.97 -17.85 -11.25
C ASN A 237 -9.86 -16.84 -10.91
N THR A 238 -9.91 -16.27 -9.73
CA THR A 238 -8.92 -15.30 -9.26
C THR A 238 -7.94 -15.94 -8.28
N TYR A 239 -6.70 -15.47 -8.30
CA TYR A 239 -5.62 -16.00 -7.46
C TYR A 239 -4.97 -14.90 -6.64
N SER A 240 -4.69 -15.17 -5.34
CA SER A 240 -3.86 -14.27 -4.54
C SER A 240 -2.96 -15.00 -3.54
N ARG A 241 -1.77 -14.43 -3.34
CA ARG A 241 -0.85 -14.82 -2.26
C ARG A 241 -0.25 -13.58 -1.62
N LEU A 242 -0.37 -13.50 -0.31
CA LEU A 242 0.27 -12.48 0.53
C LEU A 242 1.35 -13.13 1.39
N ASN A 243 2.59 -12.67 1.27
CA ASN A 243 3.70 -13.05 2.13
C ASN A 243 4.31 -11.79 2.76
N TRP A 244 4.18 -11.65 4.08
CA TRP A 244 4.58 -10.47 4.82
C TRP A 244 5.60 -10.80 5.88
N HIS A 245 6.80 -10.24 5.75
CA HIS A 245 7.92 -10.51 6.63
C HIS A 245 8.40 -9.23 7.31
N THR A 246 8.59 -9.29 8.63
CA THR A 246 9.11 -8.15 9.39
C THR A 246 10.19 -8.60 10.36
N ALA A 247 11.30 -7.86 10.42
CA ALA A 247 12.27 -7.96 11.48
C ALA A 247 12.13 -6.77 12.44
N CYS A 248 12.01 -7.04 13.74
CA CYS A 248 11.80 -6.02 14.76
C CYS A 248 12.95 -6.00 15.77
N SER A 249 13.59 -4.83 15.94
CA SER A 249 14.68 -4.64 16.90
C SER A 249 14.44 -3.46 17.84
N GLY A 250 15.21 -3.38 18.93
CA GLY A 250 15.10 -2.31 19.92
C GLY A 250 13.79 -2.35 20.70
N ARG A 251 12.98 -1.30 20.58
CA ARG A 251 11.64 -1.14 21.17
C ARG A 251 10.60 -0.88 20.08
N SER A 252 10.86 -1.33 18.89
CA SER A 252 9.96 -1.14 17.75
C SER A 252 8.69 -1.97 17.89
N THR A 253 7.67 -1.55 17.14
CA THR A 253 6.41 -2.29 17.03
C THR A 253 6.05 -2.43 15.56
N SER A 254 5.79 -3.65 15.12
CA SER A 254 5.17 -3.95 13.83
C SER A 254 3.76 -4.49 14.03
N VAL A 255 2.84 -4.05 13.20
CA VAL A 255 1.48 -4.58 13.07
C VAL A 255 1.27 -4.95 11.62
N GLY A 256 0.90 -6.20 11.39
CA GLY A 256 0.49 -6.72 10.09
C GLY A 256 -0.94 -7.25 10.19
N THR A 257 -1.90 -6.55 9.61
CA THR A 257 -3.29 -7.00 9.52
C THR A 257 -3.59 -7.38 8.09
N GLY A 258 -4.11 -8.58 7.87
CA GLY A 258 -4.49 -9.06 6.55
C GLY A 258 -5.97 -9.41 6.50
N MET A 259 -6.72 -8.84 5.56
CA MET A 259 -8.09 -9.23 5.27
C MET A 259 -8.13 -9.90 3.89
N LEU A 260 -8.46 -11.19 3.86
CA LEU A 260 -8.83 -11.89 2.63
C LEU A 260 -10.34 -12.02 2.59
N LYS A 261 -10.95 -11.40 1.59
CA LYS A 261 -12.40 -11.49 1.35
C LYS A 261 -12.68 -12.19 0.03
N ILE A 262 -13.54 -13.21 0.06
CA ILE A 262 -14.04 -13.90 -1.13
C ILE A 262 -15.56 -13.69 -1.19
N ASP A 263 -15.98 -12.82 -2.08
CA ASP A 263 -17.40 -12.48 -2.26
C ASP A 263 -18.18 -13.64 -2.88
N LYS A 264 -19.47 -13.65 -2.64
CA LYS A 264 -20.38 -14.58 -3.29
C LYS A 264 -20.34 -14.42 -4.80
N GLY A 265 -20.10 -15.51 -5.53
CA GLY A 265 -19.92 -15.52 -6.98
C GLY A 265 -18.45 -15.55 -7.44
N ALA A 266 -17.48 -15.31 -6.55
CA ALA A 266 -16.05 -15.44 -6.83
C ALA A 266 -15.61 -16.92 -6.82
N LYS A 267 -16.26 -17.74 -7.64
CA LYS A 267 -16.00 -19.17 -7.75
C LYS A 267 -14.58 -19.47 -8.19
N LEU A 268 -14.04 -20.58 -7.70
CA LEU A 268 -12.69 -21.03 -8.01
C LEU A 268 -11.60 -20.01 -7.65
N ALA A 269 -11.87 -19.16 -6.65
CA ALA A 269 -10.85 -18.33 -6.05
C ALA A 269 -9.84 -19.18 -5.27
N ASP A 270 -8.55 -18.83 -5.37
CA ASP A 270 -7.47 -19.45 -4.62
C ASP A 270 -6.68 -18.36 -3.87
N ALA A 271 -6.84 -18.28 -2.54
CA ALA A 271 -6.35 -17.20 -1.72
C ALA A 271 -5.51 -17.69 -0.55
N GLY A 272 -4.43 -17.00 -0.23
CA GLY A 272 -3.61 -17.33 0.92
C GLY A 272 -2.81 -16.16 1.45
N GLN A 273 -2.62 -16.11 2.78
CA GLN A 273 -1.81 -15.08 3.43
C GLN A 273 -0.93 -15.66 4.53
N LEU A 274 0.32 -15.18 4.58
CA LEU A 274 1.30 -15.55 5.58
C LEU A 274 1.96 -14.30 6.17
N PHE A 275 2.05 -14.25 7.51
CA PHE A 275 2.78 -13.22 8.23
C PHE A 275 3.87 -13.86 9.07
N HIS A 276 5.13 -13.45 8.82
CA HIS A 276 6.28 -13.93 9.57
C HIS A 276 7.03 -12.75 10.19
N ASN A 277 7.20 -12.78 11.50
CA ASN A 277 7.92 -11.72 12.21
C ASN A 277 9.07 -12.29 13.02
N LEU A 278 10.23 -11.69 12.84
CA LEU A 278 11.45 -12.02 13.57
C LEU A 278 11.69 -10.97 14.66
N LEU A 279 11.70 -11.39 15.91
CA LEU A 279 11.97 -10.54 17.07
C LEU A 279 13.47 -10.61 17.41
N LEU A 280 14.18 -9.52 17.14
CA LEU A 280 15.63 -9.40 17.34
C LEU A 280 16.00 -8.80 18.70
N SER A 281 15.00 -8.40 19.51
CA SER A 281 15.22 -7.80 20.82
C SER A 281 14.03 -8.10 21.74
N GLU A 282 14.28 -8.27 23.03
CA GLU A 282 13.26 -8.59 24.05
C GLU A 282 12.11 -7.58 24.13
N LYS A 283 12.39 -6.29 23.81
CA LYS A 283 11.40 -5.21 23.88
C LYS A 283 10.73 -4.91 22.55
N ALA A 284 11.12 -5.60 21.49
CA ALA A 284 10.47 -5.52 20.18
C ALA A 284 9.12 -6.24 20.23
N LYS A 285 8.16 -5.73 19.46
CA LYS A 285 6.79 -6.28 19.40
C LYS A 285 6.37 -6.49 17.96
N ALA A 286 5.71 -7.61 17.69
CA ALA A 286 5.07 -7.89 16.42
C ALA A 286 3.67 -8.44 16.65
N ASN A 287 2.68 -7.87 15.97
CA ASN A 287 1.30 -8.32 15.97
C ASN A 287 0.94 -8.76 14.55
N SER A 288 0.50 -10.00 14.39
CA SER A 288 -0.04 -10.51 13.12
C SER A 288 -1.51 -10.86 13.31
N ILE A 289 -2.36 -10.23 12.52
CA ILE A 289 -3.82 -10.36 12.61
C ILE A 289 -4.36 -10.71 11.21
N PRO A 290 -4.28 -11.99 10.80
CA PRO A 290 -4.91 -12.42 9.56
C PRO A 290 -6.40 -12.66 9.77
N GLU A 291 -7.21 -12.15 8.84
CA GLU A 291 -8.65 -12.28 8.83
C GLU A 291 -9.13 -12.91 7.51
N LEU A 292 -10.17 -13.73 7.58
CA LEU A 292 -10.80 -14.37 6.43
C LEU A 292 -12.30 -14.12 6.47
N GLU A 293 -12.85 -13.66 5.35
CA GLU A 293 -14.28 -13.58 5.12
C GLU A 293 -14.61 -14.29 3.81
N VAL A 294 -15.24 -15.46 3.88
CA VAL A 294 -15.49 -16.31 2.71
C VAL A 294 -17.00 -16.53 2.57
N GLU A 295 -17.59 -15.89 1.55
CA GLU A 295 -19.02 -15.99 1.24
C GLU A 295 -19.31 -17.00 0.12
N GLU A 296 -18.27 -17.51 -0.58
CA GLU A 296 -18.38 -18.47 -1.67
C GLU A 296 -17.99 -19.88 -1.19
N ASN A 297 -18.76 -20.89 -1.59
CA ASN A 297 -18.50 -22.28 -1.21
C ASN A 297 -17.63 -23.04 -2.22
N ASP A 298 -17.62 -22.60 -3.49
CA ASP A 298 -16.88 -23.24 -4.58
C ASP A 298 -15.54 -22.54 -4.77
N VAL A 299 -14.61 -22.74 -3.84
CA VAL A 299 -13.27 -22.17 -3.85
C VAL A 299 -12.20 -23.24 -4.02
N VAL A 300 -11.08 -22.95 -4.66
CA VAL A 300 -9.93 -23.84 -4.76
C VAL A 300 -9.26 -23.98 -3.39
N GLY A 301 -9.10 -22.84 -2.71
CA GLY A 301 -8.55 -22.80 -1.36
C GLY A 301 -8.57 -21.39 -0.78
N CYS A 302 -8.67 -21.34 0.56
CA CYS A 302 -8.49 -20.10 1.31
C CYS A 302 -7.84 -20.42 2.65
N GLY A 303 -6.76 -19.72 2.99
CA GLY A 303 -6.07 -20.00 4.23
C GLY A 303 -5.12 -18.90 4.67
N HIS A 304 -4.75 -18.95 5.94
CA HIS A 304 -3.76 -18.05 6.50
C HIS A 304 -2.79 -18.77 7.47
N GLY A 305 -1.64 -18.14 7.70
CA GLY A 305 -0.68 -18.57 8.71
C GLY A 305 0.09 -17.41 9.29
N THR A 306 0.53 -17.57 10.55
CA THR A 306 1.38 -16.59 11.21
C THR A 306 2.50 -17.27 11.98
N ALA A 307 3.68 -16.66 11.99
CA ALA A 307 4.78 -17.04 12.86
C ALA A 307 5.48 -15.80 13.43
N ASN A 308 5.56 -15.73 14.74
CA ASN A 308 6.27 -14.66 15.45
C ASN A 308 7.24 -15.30 16.43
N GLY A 309 8.52 -14.98 16.34
CA GLY A 309 9.52 -15.55 17.23
C GLY A 309 10.88 -14.88 17.21
N PRO A 310 11.71 -15.12 18.21
CA PRO A 310 13.11 -14.74 18.17
C PRO A 310 13.90 -15.61 17.19
N VAL A 311 15.14 -15.22 16.94
CA VAL A 311 16.11 -16.11 16.27
C VAL A 311 16.42 -17.27 17.23
N ASP A 312 16.32 -18.50 16.74
CA ASP A 312 16.81 -19.66 17.45
C ASP A 312 18.34 -19.61 17.55
N GLU A 313 18.89 -19.63 18.76
CA GLU A 313 20.32 -19.56 19.02
C GLU A 313 21.08 -20.71 18.34
N SER A 314 20.48 -21.91 18.25
CA SER A 314 21.06 -23.04 17.54
C SER A 314 21.14 -22.80 16.04
N GLN A 315 20.09 -22.22 15.44
CA GLN A 315 20.08 -21.86 14.02
C GLN A 315 21.11 -20.75 13.72
N ARG A 316 21.25 -19.77 14.63
CA ARG A 316 22.23 -18.70 14.52
C ARG A 316 23.68 -19.22 14.49
N PHE A 317 23.94 -20.34 15.15
CA PHE A 317 25.27 -20.97 15.14
C PHE A 317 25.64 -21.56 13.77
N TYR A 318 24.64 -21.94 12.96
CA TYR A 318 24.84 -22.51 11.63
C TYR A 318 24.84 -21.49 10.49
N LEU A 319 24.45 -20.22 10.75
CA LEU A 319 24.49 -19.09 9.81
C LEU A 319 25.80 -18.30 9.93
#